data_b77adacc780b2272c25500f7ab04696f
#
_entry.id   b77adacc780b2272c25500f7ab04696f
#
_cell.length_a   1.000
_cell.length_b   1.000
_cell.length_c   1.000
_cell.angle_alpha   90.00
_cell.angle_beta   90.00
_cell.angle_gamma   90.00
#
_symmetry.space_group_name_H-M   'P 1'
#
loop_
_entity.id
_entity.type
_entity.pdbx_description
1 polymer ?
#
loop_
_entity_poly.entity_id
_entity_poly.type
_entity_poly.pdbx_seq_one_letter_code
_entity_poly.pdbx_strand_id
1 'polypeptide(L)'
;VKEGFMSQVPETEWPRMRRLRHLAFLVWGLFFLVVVAGGTVRVLEAGMGCPDWPTCYGLLIPPTSEAQLPPDYRVRFAVAGRLAEPFDPLKTWAEYINRLLTVVAGLGVLALVGYVWLRFRRYKRVLLYATAIPAALVAEALLGWQVVATYLAQHLVTLHMIFTLVLTILAFMVAAQTYALRGRELRGNSLWYWRLGWLGWVLLGVQVLLGATLRSWVRDLGVETALESVLFYVHRSFSWVVVGFWAYFHWRVYMDPVRLRFARRWAMVTTILIVTQVFVGAIMSYFSFSGFWKVLHLLLGLLSMNTAYAALYFYKYSEYVHASGSYVFRVA
;
A
#
# COMPACT_ATOMS: atom_id res chain seq x y z
N VAL A 1 -1.47 -28.33 -28.16
CA VAL A 1 -1.95 -27.73 -26.91
C VAL A 1 -0.95 -28.12 -25.82
N LYS A 2 0.03 -27.27 -25.54
CA LYS A 2 0.96 -27.47 -24.42
C LYS A 2 0.21 -27.24 -23.13
N GLU A 3 -0.13 -28.28 -22.43
CA GLU A 3 -0.52 -28.24 -21.02
C GLU A 3 0.68 -27.70 -20.23
N GLY A 4 0.61 -26.44 -19.85
CA GLY A 4 1.56 -25.86 -18.91
C GLY A 4 1.33 -26.52 -17.54
N PHE A 5 2.03 -27.60 -17.28
CA PHE A 5 2.10 -28.30 -16.01
C PHE A 5 2.68 -27.32 -14.97
N MET A 6 1.81 -26.59 -14.25
CA MET A 6 2.23 -26.01 -12.98
C MET A 6 2.45 -27.20 -12.03
N SER A 7 3.73 -27.51 -11.75
CA SER A 7 4.11 -28.56 -10.83
C SER A 7 3.39 -28.34 -9.50
N GLN A 8 2.48 -29.23 -9.14
CA GLN A 8 1.88 -29.24 -7.81
C GLN A 8 3.01 -29.35 -6.80
N VAL A 9 3.05 -28.44 -5.87
CA VAL A 9 4.04 -28.48 -4.80
C VAL A 9 3.74 -29.70 -3.93
N PRO A 10 4.72 -30.59 -3.67
CA PRO A 10 4.52 -31.74 -2.82
C PRO A 10 3.98 -31.33 -1.45
N GLU A 11 3.13 -32.16 -0.86
CA GLU A 11 2.55 -31.90 0.47
C GLU A 11 3.61 -31.69 1.56
N THR A 12 4.75 -32.34 1.42
CA THR A 12 5.91 -32.19 2.30
C THR A 12 6.46 -30.74 2.36
N GLU A 13 6.15 -29.90 1.35
CA GLU A 13 6.58 -28.51 1.33
C GLU A 13 5.52 -27.54 1.88
N TRP A 14 4.30 -27.99 2.17
CA TRP A 14 3.24 -27.13 2.68
C TRP A 14 3.60 -26.35 3.97
N PRO A 15 4.31 -26.91 4.95
CA PRO A 15 4.75 -26.15 6.12
C PRO A 15 5.70 -25.00 5.75
N ARG A 16 6.59 -25.22 4.76
CA ARG A 16 7.50 -24.15 4.27
C ARG A 16 6.74 -23.05 3.56
N MET A 17 5.75 -23.39 2.73
CA MET A 17 4.88 -22.43 2.05
C MET A 17 4.04 -21.61 3.03
N ARG A 18 3.56 -22.25 4.10
CA ARG A 18 2.84 -21.53 5.16
C ARG A 18 3.75 -20.52 5.85
N ARG A 19 5.00 -20.89 6.20
CA ARG A 19 5.98 -19.95 6.76
C ARG A 19 6.28 -18.79 5.79
N LEU A 20 6.47 -19.07 4.50
CA LEU A 20 6.67 -18.03 3.49
C LEU A 20 5.49 -17.05 3.46
N ARG A 21 4.27 -17.57 3.49
CA ARG A 21 3.04 -16.77 3.50
C ARG A 21 2.97 -15.85 4.72
N HIS A 22 3.23 -16.40 5.91
CA HIS A 22 3.20 -15.61 7.15
C HIS A 22 4.29 -14.53 7.12
N LEU A 23 5.48 -14.84 6.66
CA LEU A 23 6.56 -13.85 6.53
C LEU A 23 6.23 -12.76 5.51
N ALA A 24 5.63 -13.12 4.37
CA ALA A 24 5.20 -12.15 3.37
C ALA A 24 4.05 -11.25 3.88
N PHE A 25 3.09 -11.80 4.63
CA PHE A 25 2.05 -11.00 5.27
C PHE A 25 2.59 -10.14 6.42
N LEU A 26 3.59 -10.60 7.16
CA LEU A 26 4.28 -9.77 8.15
C LEU A 26 4.93 -8.54 7.49
N VAL A 27 5.69 -8.75 6.41
CA VAL A 27 6.31 -7.65 5.64
C VAL A 27 5.24 -6.71 5.08
N TRP A 28 4.16 -7.26 4.53
CA TRP A 28 3.01 -6.49 4.06
C TRP A 28 2.40 -5.63 5.18
N GLY A 29 2.18 -6.20 6.37
CA GLY A 29 1.68 -5.48 7.55
C GLY A 29 2.64 -4.39 8.04
N LEU A 30 3.96 -4.66 8.01
CA LEU A 30 4.98 -3.66 8.35
C LEU A 30 4.95 -2.46 7.40
N PHE A 31 4.75 -2.67 6.09
CA PHE A 31 4.58 -1.55 5.15
C PHE A 31 3.34 -0.71 5.47
N PHE A 32 2.21 -1.34 5.86
CA PHE A 32 1.04 -0.57 6.31
C PHE A 32 1.30 0.21 7.59
N LEU A 33 2.06 -0.34 8.51
CA LEU A 33 2.46 0.37 9.73
C LEU A 33 3.33 1.60 9.41
N VAL A 34 4.27 1.48 8.46
CA VAL A 34 5.06 2.62 7.94
C VAL A 34 4.15 3.68 7.30
N VAL A 35 3.11 3.26 6.55
CA VAL A 35 2.14 4.20 5.96
C VAL A 35 1.35 4.96 7.04
N VAL A 36 0.92 4.28 8.09
CA VAL A 36 0.24 4.93 9.22
C VAL A 36 1.16 5.95 9.89
N ALA A 37 2.41 5.56 10.16
CA ALA A 37 3.42 6.45 10.75
C ALA A 37 3.70 7.65 9.85
N GLY A 38 3.95 7.44 8.55
CA GLY A 38 4.17 8.53 7.58
C GLY A 38 2.95 9.44 7.40
N GLY A 39 1.74 8.88 7.45
CA GLY A 39 0.50 9.65 7.50
C GLY A 39 0.41 10.52 8.75
N THR A 40 0.83 10.00 9.91
CA THR A 40 0.87 10.73 11.18
C THR A 40 1.91 11.85 11.15
N VAL A 41 3.14 11.57 10.67
CA VAL A 41 4.17 12.60 10.42
C VAL A 41 3.61 13.76 9.62
N ARG A 42 2.83 13.45 8.58
CA ARG A 42 2.25 14.47 7.72
C ARG A 42 1.11 15.25 8.38
N VAL A 43 0.34 14.62 9.24
CA VAL A 43 -0.74 15.27 10.01
C VAL A 43 -0.18 16.22 11.07
N LEU A 44 0.93 15.83 11.70
CA LEU A 44 1.64 16.63 12.69
C LEU A 44 2.51 17.74 12.06
N GLU A 45 2.53 17.82 10.71
CA GLU A 45 3.45 18.70 9.99
C GLU A 45 4.92 18.49 10.41
N ALA A 46 5.25 17.22 10.67
CA ALA A 46 6.53 16.79 11.21
C ALA A 46 7.54 16.37 10.12
N GLY A 47 7.24 16.56 8.84
CA GLY A 47 8.07 16.09 7.74
C GLY A 47 9.41 16.79 7.57
N MET A 48 9.67 17.83 8.35
CA MET A 48 10.95 18.53 8.49
C MET A 48 11.47 18.49 9.94
N GLY A 49 10.96 17.59 10.76
CA GLY A 49 11.42 17.40 12.14
C GLY A 49 12.85 16.83 12.23
N CYS A 50 13.32 16.16 11.17
CA CYS A 50 14.70 15.69 10.98
C CYS A 50 15.22 16.22 9.65
N PRO A 51 15.92 17.37 9.62
CA PRO A 51 16.30 18.04 8.38
C PRO A 51 17.37 17.33 7.55
N ASP A 52 18.14 16.44 8.17
CA ASP A 52 19.19 15.64 7.53
C ASP A 52 18.82 14.14 7.41
N TRP A 53 19.58 13.44 6.60
CA TRP A 53 19.40 12.00 6.39
C TRP A 53 20.77 11.35 6.11
N PRO A 54 21.10 10.17 6.67
CA PRO A 54 20.27 9.26 7.48
C PRO A 54 20.15 9.65 8.96
N THR A 55 20.89 10.62 9.42
CA THR A 55 20.89 11.18 10.78
C THR A 55 19.69 12.10 11.02
N CYS A 56 19.58 12.61 12.25
CA CYS A 56 18.62 13.63 12.64
C CYS A 56 19.35 14.68 13.47
N TYR A 57 19.54 15.88 12.93
CA TYR A 57 20.45 16.92 13.47
C TYR A 57 21.89 16.41 13.66
N GLY A 58 22.38 15.61 12.73
CA GLY A 58 23.72 14.98 12.78
C GLY A 58 23.86 13.83 13.78
N LEU A 59 22.81 13.47 14.51
CA LEU A 59 22.79 12.43 15.53
C LEU A 59 22.11 11.16 15.03
N LEU A 60 22.54 9.98 15.51
CA LEU A 60 21.85 8.70 15.25
C LEU A 60 20.56 8.59 16.06
N ILE A 61 20.55 9.09 17.29
CA ILE A 61 19.37 9.21 18.15
C ILE A 61 19.03 10.69 18.24
N PRO A 62 17.81 11.10 17.89
CA PRO A 62 17.46 12.52 17.85
C PRO A 62 17.50 13.19 19.23
N PRO A 63 17.74 14.49 19.28
CA PRO A 63 17.67 15.25 20.52
C PRO A 63 16.26 15.25 21.12
N THR A 64 16.17 15.38 22.42
CA THR A 64 14.92 15.51 23.17
C THR A 64 14.66 16.94 23.64
N SER A 65 15.66 17.81 23.56
CA SER A 65 15.55 19.24 23.91
C SER A 65 16.45 20.07 23.00
N GLU A 66 16.07 21.35 22.79
CA GLU A 66 16.85 22.29 21.99
C GLU A 66 18.25 22.54 22.55
N ALA A 67 18.42 22.42 23.88
CA ALA A 67 19.72 22.58 24.55
C ALA A 67 20.79 21.54 24.11
N GLN A 68 20.38 20.46 23.46
CA GLN A 68 21.30 19.46 22.89
C GLN A 68 21.78 19.82 21.48
N LEU A 69 21.25 20.89 20.90
CA LEU A 69 21.61 21.37 19.57
C LEU A 69 22.61 22.51 19.63
N PRO A 70 23.49 22.68 18.63
CA PRO A 70 24.34 23.84 18.54
C PRO A 70 23.50 25.12 18.39
N PRO A 71 23.97 26.29 18.90
CA PRO A 71 23.20 27.55 18.84
C PRO A 71 22.82 27.97 17.41
N ASP A 72 23.60 27.59 16.42
CA ASP A 72 23.42 27.88 15.00
C ASP A 72 22.71 26.77 14.23
N TYR A 73 22.07 25.81 14.92
CA TYR A 73 21.47 24.61 14.29
C TYR A 73 20.52 24.94 13.13
N ARG A 74 19.81 26.05 13.21
CA ARG A 74 18.85 26.45 12.15
C ARG A 74 19.55 26.79 10.84
N VAL A 75 20.73 27.36 10.89
CA VAL A 75 21.58 27.67 9.73
C VAL A 75 22.31 26.42 9.26
N ARG A 76 22.89 25.69 10.22
CA ARG A 76 23.68 24.48 9.95
C ARG A 76 22.87 23.39 9.25
N PHE A 77 21.59 23.23 9.62
CA PHE A 77 20.67 22.24 9.04
C PHE A 77 19.64 22.87 8.09
N ALA A 78 20.01 23.99 7.44
CA ALA A 78 19.18 24.60 6.41
C ALA A 78 19.00 23.65 5.22
N VAL A 79 17.78 23.58 4.69
CA VAL A 79 17.40 22.69 3.58
C VAL A 79 16.80 23.52 2.45
N ALA A 80 17.25 23.30 1.22
CA ALA A 80 16.76 24.01 0.02
C ALA A 80 16.74 25.54 0.18
N GLY A 81 17.76 26.13 0.84
CA GLY A 81 17.86 27.56 1.08
C GLY A 81 16.95 28.10 2.19
N ARG A 82 16.24 27.24 2.91
CA ARG A 82 15.39 27.60 4.05
C ARG A 82 16.06 27.19 5.35
N LEU A 83 16.01 28.05 6.37
CA LEU A 83 16.46 27.71 7.72
C LEU A 83 15.67 26.50 8.24
N ALA A 84 16.34 25.66 9.04
CA ALA A 84 15.61 24.61 9.75
C ALA A 84 14.50 25.21 10.62
N GLU A 85 13.39 24.50 10.73
CA GLU A 85 12.29 24.90 11.59
C GLU A 85 12.75 25.01 13.06
N PRO A 86 12.08 25.81 13.89
CA PRO A 86 12.30 25.78 15.33
C PRO A 86 12.19 24.36 15.85
N PHE A 87 13.07 23.96 16.76
CA PHE A 87 13.08 22.62 17.29
C PHE A 87 11.78 22.28 18.01
N ASP A 88 11.19 21.15 17.62
CA ASP A 88 10.00 20.58 18.24
C ASP A 88 10.25 19.08 18.48
N PRO A 89 10.37 18.63 19.73
CA PRO A 89 10.67 17.24 20.04
C PRO A 89 9.59 16.27 19.53
N LEU A 90 8.31 16.67 19.55
CA LEU A 90 7.23 15.81 19.05
C LEU A 90 7.36 15.60 17.54
N LYS A 91 7.60 16.64 16.77
CA LYS A 91 7.81 16.55 15.32
C LYS A 91 9.06 15.73 14.99
N THR A 92 10.16 16.00 15.68
CA THR A 92 11.43 15.29 15.50
C THR A 92 11.28 13.79 15.76
N TRP A 93 10.70 13.41 16.88
CA TRP A 93 10.53 12.00 17.22
C TRP A 93 9.47 11.30 16.37
N ALA A 94 8.40 11.99 15.96
CA ALA A 94 7.41 11.41 15.03
C ALA A 94 8.07 11.03 13.70
N GLU A 95 8.88 11.91 13.11
CA GLU A 95 9.59 11.62 11.87
C GLU A 95 10.64 10.51 12.07
N TYR A 96 11.42 10.56 13.15
CA TYR A 96 12.43 9.54 13.44
C TYR A 96 11.80 8.15 13.63
N ILE A 97 10.71 8.03 14.37
CA ILE A 97 9.98 6.76 14.55
C ILE A 97 9.53 6.20 13.18
N ASN A 98 9.04 7.06 12.29
CA ASN A 98 8.70 6.62 10.93
C ASN A 98 9.92 6.06 10.17
N ARG A 99 11.09 6.71 10.26
CA ARG A 99 12.35 6.21 9.70
C ARG A 99 12.75 4.86 10.32
N LEU A 100 12.64 4.73 11.65
CA LEU A 100 12.98 3.51 12.38
C LEU A 100 12.06 2.34 11.97
N LEU A 101 10.77 2.58 11.82
CA LEU A 101 9.82 1.57 11.31
C LEU A 101 10.18 1.13 9.88
N THR A 102 10.69 2.03 9.05
CA THR A 102 11.19 1.68 7.70
C THR A 102 12.41 0.75 7.78
N VAL A 103 13.32 0.97 8.75
CA VAL A 103 14.44 0.05 9.00
C VAL A 103 13.92 -1.33 9.42
N VAL A 104 12.96 -1.40 10.34
CA VAL A 104 12.34 -2.67 10.78
C VAL A 104 11.67 -3.38 9.59
N ALA A 105 10.95 -2.65 8.74
CA ALA A 105 10.37 -3.21 7.51
C ALA A 105 11.45 -3.74 6.56
N GLY A 106 12.57 -3.02 6.42
CA GLY A 106 13.74 -3.43 5.65
C GLY A 106 14.35 -4.74 6.13
N LEU A 107 14.50 -4.91 7.46
CA LEU A 107 14.96 -6.18 8.05
C LEU A 107 13.97 -7.32 7.75
N GLY A 108 12.67 -7.06 7.82
CA GLY A 108 11.63 -8.01 7.41
C GLY A 108 11.75 -8.41 5.94
N VAL A 109 12.04 -7.45 5.06
CA VAL A 109 12.28 -7.70 3.63
C VAL A 109 13.52 -8.57 3.43
N LEU A 110 14.62 -8.28 4.11
CA LEU A 110 15.84 -9.10 4.02
C LEU A 110 15.58 -10.54 4.47
N ALA A 111 14.85 -10.73 5.56
CA ALA A 111 14.45 -12.06 6.03
C ALA A 111 13.56 -12.79 4.99
N LEU A 112 12.57 -12.10 4.40
CA LEU A 112 11.70 -12.65 3.36
C LEU A 112 12.50 -13.08 2.12
N VAL A 113 13.34 -12.20 1.62
CA VAL A 113 14.18 -12.46 0.42
C VAL A 113 15.16 -13.58 0.68
N GLY A 114 15.86 -13.54 1.81
CA GLY A 114 16.77 -14.62 2.20
C GLY A 114 16.06 -15.98 2.27
N TYR A 115 14.87 -16.02 2.88
CA TYR A 115 14.07 -17.25 2.94
C TYR A 115 13.66 -17.76 1.56
N VAL A 116 13.25 -16.87 0.65
CA VAL A 116 12.90 -17.22 -0.73
C VAL A 116 14.12 -17.74 -1.49
N TRP A 117 15.27 -17.08 -1.39
CA TRP A 117 16.49 -17.49 -2.06
C TRP A 117 17.01 -18.84 -1.56
N LEU A 118 16.89 -19.14 -0.27
CA LEU A 118 17.34 -20.40 0.31
C LEU A 118 16.40 -21.57 0.00
N ARG A 119 15.09 -21.31 -0.11
CA ARG A 119 14.09 -22.41 -0.13
C ARG A 119 13.18 -22.43 -1.35
N PHE A 120 13.01 -21.28 -2.07
CA PHE A 120 12.02 -21.12 -3.14
C PHE A 120 12.60 -20.63 -4.48
N ARG A 121 13.93 -20.59 -4.63
CA ARG A 121 14.57 -20.07 -5.87
C ARG A 121 14.14 -20.80 -7.15
N ARG A 122 13.66 -22.03 -7.08
CA ARG A 122 13.12 -22.78 -8.21
C ARG A 122 11.78 -22.24 -8.71
N TYR A 123 11.04 -21.53 -7.85
CA TYR A 123 9.74 -20.93 -8.20
C TYR A 123 9.95 -19.52 -8.74
N LYS A 124 10.20 -19.40 -10.05
CA LYS A 124 10.61 -18.15 -10.72
C LYS A 124 9.74 -16.93 -10.38
N ARG A 125 8.40 -17.11 -10.29
CA ARG A 125 7.49 -16.00 -9.96
C ARG A 125 7.66 -15.52 -8.51
N VAL A 126 7.77 -16.45 -7.57
CA VAL A 126 8.02 -16.12 -6.15
C VAL A 126 9.36 -15.39 -6.02
N LEU A 127 10.40 -15.92 -6.68
CA LEU A 127 11.73 -15.32 -6.69
C LEU A 127 11.70 -13.91 -7.28
N LEU A 128 11.04 -13.71 -8.43
CA LEU A 128 10.93 -12.41 -9.09
C LEU A 128 10.28 -11.36 -8.17
N TYR A 129 9.13 -11.68 -7.59
CA TYR A 129 8.45 -10.72 -6.72
C TYR A 129 9.23 -10.43 -5.44
N ALA A 130 9.81 -11.46 -4.81
CA ALA A 130 10.60 -11.27 -3.61
C ALA A 130 11.85 -10.43 -3.86
N THR A 131 12.56 -10.62 -4.99
CA THR A 131 13.76 -9.85 -5.33
C THR A 131 13.44 -8.44 -5.85
N ALA A 132 12.23 -8.20 -6.35
CA ALA A 132 11.78 -6.86 -6.73
C ALA A 132 11.54 -5.95 -5.50
N ILE A 133 11.18 -6.53 -4.34
CA ILE A 133 10.88 -5.74 -3.12
C ILE A 133 12.09 -4.92 -2.66
N PRO A 134 13.30 -5.47 -2.46
CA PRO A 134 14.44 -4.65 -2.03
C PRO A 134 14.81 -3.56 -3.04
N ALA A 135 14.72 -3.81 -4.34
CA ALA A 135 14.96 -2.79 -5.35
C ALA A 135 13.95 -1.63 -5.25
N ALA A 136 12.67 -1.96 -5.11
CA ALA A 136 11.61 -0.96 -4.89
C ALA A 136 11.78 -0.24 -3.55
N LEU A 137 12.23 -0.93 -2.48
CA LEU A 137 12.48 -0.33 -1.16
C LEU A 137 13.65 0.66 -1.19
N VAL A 138 14.72 0.35 -1.93
CA VAL A 138 15.84 1.30 -2.13
C VAL A 138 15.37 2.53 -2.89
N ALA A 139 14.58 2.36 -3.97
CA ALA A 139 14.01 3.48 -4.70
C ALA A 139 13.09 4.34 -3.81
N GLU A 140 12.29 3.71 -2.95
CA GLU A 140 11.42 4.39 -1.99
C GLU A 140 12.22 5.16 -0.93
N ALA A 141 13.33 4.59 -0.42
CA ALA A 141 14.21 5.28 0.52
C ALA A 141 14.89 6.51 -0.12
N LEU A 142 15.34 6.39 -1.37
CA LEU A 142 15.91 7.52 -2.13
C LEU A 142 14.85 8.61 -2.40
N LEU A 143 13.62 8.24 -2.72
CA LEU A 143 12.52 9.19 -2.84
C LEU A 143 12.21 9.88 -1.51
N GLY A 144 12.19 9.14 -0.40
CA GLY A 144 12.00 9.69 0.94
C GLY A 144 13.11 10.70 1.31
N TRP A 145 14.36 10.40 0.98
CA TRP A 145 15.47 11.35 1.10
C TRP A 145 15.24 12.61 0.26
N GLN A 146 14.87 12.46 -1.02
CA GLN A 146 14.59 13.60 -1.90
C GLN A 146 13.42 14.44 -1.40
N VAL A 147 12.38 13.84 -0.82
CA VAL A 147 11.25 14.58 -0.23
C VAL A 147 11.75 15.54 0.85
N VAL A 148 12.65 15.11 1.75
CA VAL A 148 13.25 15.97 2.77
C VAL A 148 14.19 17.00 2.11
N ALA A 149 15.11 16.57 1.24
CA ALA A 149 16.09 17.42 0.58
C ALA A 149 15.48 18.55 -0.28
N THR A 150 14.25 18.39 -0.74
CA THR A 150 13.50 19.39 -1.52
C THR A 150 12.47 20.17 -0.71
N TYR A 151 12.54 20.09 0.63
CA TYR A 151 11.58 20.71 1.53
C TYR A 151 10.14 20.31 1.21
N LEU A 152 9.91 18.99 1.09
CA LEU A 152 8.61 18.36 0.87
C LEU A 152 7.95 18.72 -0.48
N ALA A 153 8.73 18.73 -1.57
CA ALA A 153 8.20 18.99 -2.91
C ALA A 153 7.04 18.02 -3.24
N GLN A 154 5.88 18.58 -3.59
CA GLN A 154 4.61 17.85 -3.66
C GLN A 154 4.61 16.68 -4.65
N HIS A 155 5.23 16.86 -5.83
CA HIS A 155 5.33 15.80 -6.84
C HIS A 155 6.16 14.61 -6.33
N LEU A 156 7.23 14.85 -5.55
CA LEU A 156 8.03 13.79 -4.94
C LEU A 156 7.25 13.06 -3.84
N VAL A 157 6.48 13.78 -3.03
CA VAL A 157 5.59 13.17 -2.03
C VAL A 157 4.55 12.26 -2.71
N THR A 158 3.95 12.70 -3.82
CA THR A 158 2.99 11.89 -4.58
C THR A 158 3.66 10.64 -5.17
N LEU A 159 4.85 10.80 -5.74
CA LEU A 159 5.62 9.68 -6.29
C LEU A 159 6.00 8.66 -5.21
N HIS A 160 6.46 9.13 -4.05
CA HIS A 160 6.74 8.31 -2.87
C HIS A 160 5.50 7.50 -2.43
N MET A 161 4.31 8.08 -2.42
CA MET A 161 3.06 7.35 -2.15
C MET A 161 2.75 6.27 -3.19
N ILE A 162 3.04 6.52 -4.48
CA ILE A 162 2.84 5.52 -5.55
C ILE A 162 3.81 4.34 -5.38
N PHE A 163 5.07 4.59 -5.05
CA PHE A 163 6.05 3.53 -4.79
C PHE A 163 5.70 2.70 -3.56
N THR A 164 5.17 3.33 -2.51
CA THR A 164 4.63 2.61 -1.35
C THR A 164 3.51 1.63 -1.76
N LEU A 165 2.60 2.03 -2.67
CA LEU A 165 1.59 1.13 -3.21
C LEU A 165 2.23 -0.07 -3.95
N VAL A 166 3.26 0.17 -4.75
CA VAL A 166 4.01 -0.90 -5.44
C VAL A 166 4.62 -1.88 -4.43
N LEU A 167 5.25 -1.40 -3.37
CA LEU A 167 5.82 -2.22 -2.30
C LEU A 167 4.78 -3.11 -1.62
N THR A 168 3.63 -2.55 -1.26
CA THR A 168 2.55 -3.32 -0.61
C THR A 168 1.99 -4.39 -1.55
N ILE A 169 1.82 -4.09 -2.84
CA ILE A 169 1.37 -5.06 -3.84
C ILE A 169 2.41 -6.17 -4.03
N LEU A 170 3.71 -5.84 -4.16
CA LEU A 170 4.76 -6.85 -4.31
C LEU A 170 4.82 -7.82 -3.13
N ALA A 171 4.75 -7.32 -1.90
CA ALA A 171 4.70 -8.16 -0.70
C ALA A 171 3.46 -9.07 -0.69
N PHE A 172 2.30 -8.52 -1.04
CA PHE A 172 1.08 -9.30 -1.21
C PHE A 172 1.22 -10.36 -2.29
N MET A 173 1.86 -10.05 -3.43
CA MET A 173 2.07 -11.01 -4.53
C MET A 173 2.91 -12.22 -4.08
N VAL A 174 3.94 -12.02 -3.26
CA VAL A 174 4.72 -13.14 -2.69
C VAL A 174 3.80 -14.06 -1.87
N ALA A 175 2.96 -13.50 -1.00
CA ALA A 175 1.97 -14.28 -0.24
C ALA A 175 0.99 -15.00 -1.15
N ALA A 176 0.43 -14.29 -2.14
CA ALA A 176 -0.58 -14.82 -3.07
C ALA A 176 -0.03 -15.97 -3.93
N GLN A 177 1.26 -15.93 -4.34
CA GLN A 177 1.88 -17.03 -5.07
C GLN A 177 1.83 -18.36 -4.29
N THR A 178 1.85 -18.32 -2.97
CA THR A 178 1.76 -19.55 -2.15
C THR A 178 0.41 -20.26 -2.30
N TYR A 179 -0.65 -19.54 -2.70
CA TYR A 179 -1.95 -20.11 -3.02
C TYR A 179 -1.98 -20.58 -4.48
N ALA A 180 -1.42 -19.82 -5.42
CA ALA A 180 -1.37 -20.18 -6.84
C ALA A 180 -0.55 -21.45 -7.10
N LEU A 181 0.49 -21.70 -6.30
CA LEU A 181 1.28 -22.94 -6.39
C LEU A 181 0.48 -24.19 -5.99
N ARG A 182 -0.68 -24.04 -5.36
CA ARG A 182 -1.61 -25.11 -4.98
C ARG A 182 -2.81 -25.22 -5.91
N GLY A 183 -3.12 -24.15 -6.67
CA GLY A 183 -4.32 -24.05 -7.51
C GLY A 183 -4.06 -24.35 -8.99
N ARG A 184 -5.14 -24.56 -9.74
CA ARG A 184 -5.11 -24.60 -11.21
C ARG A 184 -5.53 -23.25 -11.79
N GLU A 185 -4.91 -22.87 -12.90
CA GLU A 185 -5.33 -21.69 -13.64
C GLU A 185 -6.71 -21.95 -14.27
N LEU A 186 -7.64 -21.01 -14.08
CA LEU A 186 -8.99 -21.11 -14.65
C LEU A 186 -8.92 -20.89 -16.17
N ARG A 187 -9.64 -21.76 -16.93
CA ARG A 187 -9.83 -21.63 -18.37
C ARG A 187 -11.28 -21.20 -18.67
N GLY A 188 -11.46 -20.38 -19.70
CA GLY A 188 -12.78 -19.98 -20.17
C GLY A 188 -13.07 -18.49 -20.03
N ASN A 189 -14.30 -18.11 -19.66
CA ASN A 189 -14.77 -16.72 -19.52
C ASN A 189 -13.98 -15.83 -18.52
N SER A 190 -12.94 -16.39 -17.92
CA SER A 190 -12.02 -15.70 -16.99
C SER A 190 -11.36 -14.45 -17.59
N LEU A 191 -11.12 -14.39 -18.90
CA LEU A 191 -10.47 -13.24 -19.55
C LEU A 191 -11.34 -11.96 -19.48
N TRP A 192 -12.66 -12.08 -19.63
CA TRP A 192 -13.55 -10.94 -19.54
C TRP A 192 -13.59 -10.35 -18.12
N TYR A 193 -13.77 -11.20 -17.11
CA TYR A 193 -13.73 -10.76 -15.71
C TYR A 193 -12.37 -10.22 -15.30
N TRP A 194 -11.28 -10.82 -15.82
CA TRP A 194 -9.94 -10.30 -15.57
C TRP A 194 -9.75 -8.90 -16.15
N ARG A 195 -10.24 -8.65 -17.39
CA ARG A 195 -10.22 -7.32 -18.02
C ARG A 195 -11.09 -6.35 -17.25
N LEU A 196 -12.30 -6.76 -16.87
CA LEU A 196 -13.21 -5.95 -16.07
C LEU A 196 -12.60 -5.56 -14.72
N GLY A 197 -11.99 -6.51 -14.03
CA GLY A 197 -11.32 -6.24 -12.77
C GLY A 197 -10.12 -5.29 -12.92
N TRP A 198 -9.32 -5.40 -14.00
CA TRP A 198 -8.28 -4.42 -14.30
C TRP A 198 -8.84 -3.03 -14.56
N LEU A 199 -9.96 -2.93 -15.27
CA LEU A 199 -10.65 -1.65 -15.42
C LEU A 199 -11.03 -1.07 -14.05
N GLY A 200 -11.61 -1.87 -13.17
CA GLY A 200 -11.95 -1.43 -11.81
C GLY A 200 -10.74 -1.02 -10.98
N TRP A 201 -9.61 -1.72 -11.13
CA TRP A 201 -8.36 -1.36 -10.47
C TRP A 201 -7.80 -0.02 -10.98
N VAL A 202 -7.86 0.21 -12.29
CA VAL A 202 -7.46 1.48 -12.93
C VAL A 202 -8.38 2.63 -12.49
N LEU A 203 -9.71 2.44 -12.49
CA LEU A 203 -10.66 3.44 -12.00
C LEU A 203 -10.39 3.83 -10.55
N LEU A 204 -10.11 2.85 -9.71
CA LEU A 204 -9.72 3.08 -8.32
C LEU A 204 -8.37 3.82 -8.22
N GLY A 205 -7.40 3.49 -9.08
CA GLY A 205 -6.12 4.20 -9.18
C GLY A 205 -6.30 5.67 -9.57
N VAL A 206 -7.17 5.96 -10.54
CA VAL A 206 -7.53 7.34 -10.93
C VAL A 206 -8.15 8.07 -9.73
N GLN A 207 -9.05 7.43 -9.00
CA GLN A 207 -9.66 8.01 -7.79
C GLN A 207 -8.61 8.35 -6.72
N VAL A 208 -7.63 7.48 -6.51
CA VAL A 208 -6.51 7.73 -5.57
C VAL A 208 -5.65 8.92 -6.03
N LEU A 209 -5.35 9.02 -7.32
CA LEU A 209 -4.60 10.14 -7.89
C LEU A 209 -5.35 11.46 -7.77
N LEU A 210 -6.66 11.49 -8.05
CA LEU A 210 -7.50 12.67 -7.84
C LEU A 210 -7.47 13.13 -6.38
N GLY A 211 -7.58 12.20 -5.43
CA GLY A 211 -7.48 12.48 -4.00
C GLY A 211 -6.10 12.99 -3.58
N ALA A 212 -5.01 12.42 -4.13
CA ALA A 212 -3.65 12.88 -3.86
C ALA A 212 -3.41 14.31 -4.39
N THR A 213 -3.95 14.64 -5.57
CA THR A 213 -3.88 15.99 -6.15
C THR A 213 -4.71 16.99 -5.33
N LEU A 214 -5.96 16.63 -4.98
CA LEU A 214 -6.81 17.47 -4.13
C LEU A 214 -6.13 17.79 -2.81
N ARG A 215 -5.47 16.83 -2.21
CA ARG A 215 -4.73 17.01 -0.97
C ARG A 215 -3.55 17.99 -1.12
N SER A 216 -2.88 18.07 -2.29
CA SER A 216 -1.86 19.09 -2.50
C SER A 216 -2.47 20.48 -2.53
N TRP A 217 -3.65 20.64 -3.13
CA TRP A 217 -4.38 21.90 -3.16
C TRP A 217 -4.86 22.33 -1.76
N VAL A 218 -5.30 21.38 -0.91
CA VAL A 218 -5.63 21.68 0.49
C VAL A 218 -4.44 22.29 1.22
N ARG A 219 -3.22 21.81 0.97
CA ARG A 219 -2.01 22.37 1.57
C ARG A 219 -1.63 23.73 1.02
N ASP A 220 -1.75 23.90 -0.29
CA ASP A 220 -1.24 25.07 -0.99
C ASP A 220 -2.24 26.24 -0.99
N LEU A 221 -3.54 25.96 -1.03
CA LEU A 221 -4.63 26.93 -1.15
C LEU A 221 -5.51 27.04 0.12
N GLY A 222 -5.33 26.13 1.07
CA GLY A 222 -6.20 26.00 2.23
C GLY A 222 -7.40 25.07 2.00
N VAL A 223 -8.02 24.66 3.12
CA VAL A 223 -9.11 23.66 3.11
C VAL A 223 -10.35 24.20 2.39
N GLU A 224 -10.78 25.40 2.71
CA GLU A 224 -12.02 25.99 2.16
C GLU A 224 -11.94 26.11 0.65
N THR A 225 -10.88 26.77 0.13
CA THR A 225 -10.68 26.93 -1.32
C THR A 225 -10.58 25.59 -2.06
N ALA A 226 -9.90 24.61 -1.45
CA ALA A 226 -9.78 23.29 -2.06
C ALA A 226 -11.12 22.54 -2.12
N LEU A 227 -11.98 22.66 -1.11
CA LEU A 227 -13.32 22.04 -1.08
C LEU A 227 -14.32 22.73 -2.03
N GLU A 228 -14.10 23.97 -2.41
CA GLU A 228 -14.89 24.68 -3.43
C GLU A 228 -14.39 24.41 -4.86
N SER A 229 -13.26 23.75 -5.02
CA SER A 229 -12.65 23.50 -6.33
C SER A 229 -13.41 22.49 -7.17
N VAL A 230 -13.34 22.64 -8.50
CA VAL A 230 -13.84 21.66 -9.46
C VAL A 230 -13.21 20.28 -9.20
N LEU A 231 -11.95 20.22 -8.80
CA LEU A 231 -11.25 18.98 -8.49
C LEU A 231 -11.91 18.21 -7.33
N PHE A 232 -12.37 18.91 -6.28
CA PHE A 232 -13.12 18.28 -5.19
C PHE A 232 -14.43 17.68 -5.67
N TYR A 233 -15.19 18.41 -6.49
CA TYR A 233 -16.44 17.90 -7.05
C TYR A 233 -16.21 16.69 -7.97
N VAL A 234 -15.16 16.72 -8.79
CA VAL A 234 -14.76 15.58 -9.62
C VAL A 234 -14.39 14.38 -8.76
N HIS A 235 -13.50 14.55 -7.77
CA HIS A 235 -13.10 13.49 -6.85
C HIS A 235 -14.31 12.88 -6.12
N ARG A 236 -15.20 13.70 -5.58
CA ARG A 236 -16.42 13.27 -4.88
C ARG A 236 -17.38 12.52 -5.80
N SER A 237 -17.65 13.07 -7.00
CA SER A 237 -18.62 12.48 -7.93
C SER A 237 -18.08 11.19 -8.55
N PHE A 238 -16.80 11.15 -8.91
CA PHE A 238 -16.15 9.96 -9.45
C PHE A 238 -16.10 8.81 -8.44
N SER A 239 -16.11 9.10 -7.13
CA SER A 239 -16.17 8.03 -6.10
C SER A 239 -17.42 7.16 -6.25
N TRP A 240 -18.56 7.71 -6.67
CA TRP A 240 -19.78 6.95 -6.93
C TRP A 240 -19.68 6.05 -8.17
N VAL A 241 -18.93 6.47 -9.19
CA VAL A 241 -18.61 5.62 -10.35
C VAL A 241 -17.80 4.42 -9.90
N VAL A 242 -16.80 4.64 -9.03
CA VAL A 242 -15.96 3.56 -8.47
C VAL A 242 -16.79 2.62 -7.58
N VAL A 243 -17.66 3.15 -6.71
CA VAL A 243 -18.58 2.34 -5.89
C VAL A 243 -19.48 1.48 -6.76
N GLY A 244 -20.17 2.09 -7.73
CA GLY A 244 -21.09 1.38 -8.64
C GLY A 244 -20.38 0.30 -9.45
N PHE A 245 -19.17 0.59 -9.93
CA PHE A 245 -18.36 -0.38 -10.66
C PHE A 245 -17.99 -1.59 -9.80
N TRP A 246 -17.46 -1.37 -8.57
CA TRP A 246 -17.05 -2.45 -7.68
C TRP A 246 -18.23 -3.24 -7.11
N ALA A 247 -19.39 -2.60 -6.88
CA ALA A 247 -20.64 -3.27 -6.54
C ALA A 247 -21.10 -4.18 -7.69
N TYR A 248 -21.07 -3.68 -8.94
CA TYR A 248 -21.35 -4.46 -10.13
C TYR A 248 -20.37 -5.62 -10.32
N PHE A 249 -19.07 -5.38 -10.18
CA PHE A 249 -18.05 -6.42 -10.28
C PHE A 249 -18.25 -7.51 -9.22
N HIS A 250 -18.51 -7.11 -7.96
CA HIS A 250 -18.81 -8.03 -6.87
C HIS A 250 -20.06 -8.88 -7.17
N TRP A 251 -21.13 -8.24 -7.61
CA TRP A 251 -22.37 -8.93 -8.00
C TRP A 251 -22.12 -9.94 -9.12
N ARG A 252 -21.38 -9.57 -10.17
CA ARG A 252 -21.02 -10.46 -11.28
C ARG A 252 -20.19 -11.66 -10.80
N VAL A 253 -19.17 -11.44 -9.98
CA VAL A 253 -18.35 -12.52 -9.40
C VAL A 253 -19.18 -13.40 -8.48
N TYR A 254 -20.15 -12.83 -7.78
CA TYR A 254 -21.07 -13.60 -6.92
C TYR A 254 -22.02 -14.49 -7.73
N MET A 255 -22.53 -14.01 -8.85
CA MET A 255 -23.45 -14.75 -9.72
C MET A 255 -22.74 -15.73 -10.67
N ASP A 256 -21.40 -15.72 -10.70
CA ASP A 256 -20.66 -16.67 -11.55
C ASP A 256 -20.97 -18.13 -11.11
N PRO A 257 -21.35 -19.00 -12.06
CA PRO A 257 -21.58 -20.43 -11.79
C PRO A 257 -20.34 -21.11 -11.17
N VAL A 258 -19.15 -20.66 -11.56
CA VAL A 258 -17.90 -21.10 -10.95
C VAL A 258 -17.74 -20.38 -9.62
N ARG A 259 -17.96 -21.09 -8.52
CA ARG A 259 -17.93 -20.52 -7.17
C ARG A 259 -16.51 -20.20 -6.71
N LEU A 260 -15.99 -19.06 -7.12
CA LEU A 260 -14.66 -18.56 -6.79
C LEU A 260 -14.62 -17.94 -5.39
N ARG A 261 -14.49 -18.78 -4.37
CA ARG A 261 -14.60 -18.41 -2.95
C ARG A 261 -13.71 -17.23 -2.56
N PHE A 262 -12.42 -17.26 -2.95
CA PHE A 262 -11.48 -16.18 -2.61
C PHE A 262 -11.76 -14.90 -3.40
N ALA A 263 -12.00 -14.99 -4.71
CA ALA A 263 -12.34 -13.84 -5.53
C ALA A 263 -13.60 -13.12 -5.02
N ARG A 264 -14.64 -13.87 -4.65
CA ARG A 264 -15.86 -13.30 -4.02
C ARG A 264 -15.57 -12.56 -2.73
N ARG A 265 -14.80 -13.18 -1.82
CA ARG A 265 -14.44 -12.54 -0.54
C ARG A 265 -13.67 -11.25 -0.76
N TRP A 266 -12.66 -11.26 -1.63
CA TRP A 266 -11.85 -10.08 -1.88
C TRP A 266 -12.63 -9.00 -2.62
N ALA A 267 -13.50 -9.34 -3.57
CA ALA A 267 -14.40 -8.39 -4.23
C ALA A 267 -15.36 -7.74 -3.21
N MET A 268 -15.92 -8.53 -2.29
CA MET A 268 -16.77 -8.02 -1.21
C MET A 268 -15.99 -7.08 -0.27
N VAL A 269 -14.81 -7.50 0.19
CA VAL A 269 -13.96 -6.66 1.06
C VAL A 269 -13.60 -5.35 0.37
N THR A 270 -13.24 -5.40 -0.92
CA THR A 270 -12.94 -4.19 -1.70
C THR A 270 -14.16 -3.25 -1.75
N THR A 271 -15.33 -3.78 -2.06
CA THR A 271 -16.57 -2.97 -2.11
C THR A 271 -16.88 -2.32 -0.76
N ILE A 272 -16.76 -3.07 0.33
CA ILE A 272 -16.97 -2.54 1.69
C ILE A 272 -15.96 -1.42 1.99
N LEU A 273 -14.68 -1.64 1.70
CA LEU A 273 -13.63 -0.65 1.93
C LEU A 273 -13.88 0.63 1.13
N ILE A 274 -14.28 0.53 -0.15
CA ILE A 274 -14.58 1.69 -0.99
C ILE A 274 -15.80 2.45 -0.46
N VAL A 275 -16.85 1.76 -0.03
CA VAL A 275 -18.01 2.41 0.59
C VAL A 275 -17.61 3.12 1.89
N THR A 276 -16.84 2.45 2.76
CA THR A 276 -16.31 3.05 3.99
C THR A 276 -15.44 4.28 3.68
N GLN A 277 -14.64 4.21 2.61
CA GLN A 277 -13.81 5.32 2.13
C GLN A 277 -14.65 6.56 1.76
N VAL A 278 -15.81 6.36 1.11
CA VAL A 278 -16.74 7.46 0.78
C VAL A 278 -17.31 8.08 2.05
N PHE A 279 -17.72 7.26 3.02
CA PHE A 279 -18.21 7.76 4.31
C PHE A 279 -17.15 8.55 5.07
N VAL A 280 -15.91 8.03 5.15
CA VAL A 280 -14.80 8.75 5.80
C VAL A 280 -14.50 10.06 5.07
N GLY A 281 -14.52 10.06 3.74
CA GLY A 281 -14.37 11.27 2.92
C GLY A 281 -15.46 12.30 3.18
N ALA A 282 -16.71 11.87 3.33
CA ALA A 282 -17.83 12.73 3.68
C ALA A 282 -17.67 13.31 5.10
N ILE A 283 -17.27 12.49 6.09
CA ILE A 283 -16.98 12.98 7.45
C ILE A 283 -15.90 14.06 7.40
N MET A 284 -14.81 13.83 6.66
CA MET A 284 -13.74 14.81 6.50
C MET A 284 -14.23 16.11 5.91
N SER A 285 -15.09 16.06 4.89
CA SER A 285 -15.50 17.24 4.14
C SER A 285 -16.57 18.09 4.85
N TYR A 286 -17.46 17.45 5.63
CA TYR A 286 -18.65 18.11 6.17
C TYR A 286 -18.67 18.26 7.70
N PHE A 287 -17.87 17.45 8.43
CA PHE A 287 -17.93 17.44 9.90
C PHE A 287 -16.60 17.75 10.56
N SER A 288 -15.52 17.11 10.15
CA SER A 288 -14.23 17.26 10.83
C SER A 288 -13.04 16.93 9.93
N PHE A 289 -12.25 17.91 9.60
CA PHE A 289 -11.01 17.74 8.85
C PHE A 289 -9.82 17.38 9.76
N SER A 290 -10.06 16.53 10.78
CA SER A 290 -9.03 16.15 11.76
C SER A 290 -7.98 15.20 11.19
N GLY A 291 -6.84 15.13 11.87
CA GLY A 291 -5.71 14.28 11.48
C GLY A 291 -6.07 12.79 11.42
N PHE A 292 -6.87 12.31 12.37
CA PHE A 292 -7.32 10.91 12.41
C PHE A 292 -8.04 10.50 11.12
N TRP A 293 -9.02 11.28 10.66
CA TRP A 293 -9.77 10.95 9.44
C TRP A 293 -8.89 10.99 8.20
N LYS A 294 -7.89 11.91 8.15
CA LYS A 294 -6.92 12.00 7.04
C LYS A 294 -6.08 10.72 6.94
N VAL A 295 -5.56 10.22 8.06
CA VAL A 295 -4.76 8.97 8.09
C VAL A 295 -5.63 7.77 7.77
N LEU A 296 -6.84 7.70 8.33
CA LEU A 296 -7.79 6.63 8.05
C LEU A 296 -8.19 6.58 6.57
N HIS A 297 -8.49 7.74 5.97
CA HIS A 297 -8.82 7.84 4.55
C HIS A 297 -7.67 7.37 3.65
N LEU A 298 -6.44 7.77 3.96
CA LEU A 298 -5.24 7.29 3.26
C LEU A 298 -5.08 5.77 3.36
N LEU A 299 -5.20 5.22 4.56
CA LEU A 299 -5.05 3.80 4.83
C LEU A 299 -6.11 2.96 4.09
N LEU A 300 -7.37 3.39 4.14
CA LEU A 300 -8.47 2.72 3.44
C LEU A 300 -8.28 2.75 1.92
N GLY A 301 -7.79 3.85 1.36
CA GLY A 301 -7.46 3.95 -0.07
C GLY A 301 -6.40 2.93 -0.48
N LEU A 302 -5.32 2.82 0.29
CA LEU A 302 -4.26 1.85 0.03
C LEU A 302 -4.75 0.40 0.20
N LEU A 303 -5.54 0.12 1.23
CA LEU A 303 -6.16 -1.19 1.45
C LEU A 303 -7.12 -1.56 0.30
N SER A 304 -7.92 -0.60 -0.17
CA SER A 304 -8.83 -0.81 -1.31
C SER A 304 -8.07 -1.21 -2.57
N MET A 305 -6.95 -0.56 -2.89
CA MET A 305 -6.10 -0.90 -4.03
C MET A 305 -5.50 -2.31 -3.90
N ASN A 306 -5.04 -2.69 -2.71
CA ASN A 306 -4.47 -4.02 -2.45
C ASN A 306 -5.54 -5.11 -2.52
N THR A 307 -6.72 -4.91 -1.93
CA THR A 307 -7.82 -5.89 -1.95
C THR A 307 -8.46 -6.01 -3.33
N ALA A 308 -8.53 -4.92 -4.09
CA ALA A 308 -8.93 -4.94 -5.48
C ALA A 308 -7.98 -5.79 -6.33
N TYR A 309 -6.68 -5.63 -6.14
CA TYR A 309 -5.68 -6.48 -6.77
C TYR A 309 -5.81 -7.95 -6.33
N ALA A 310 -6.09 -8.20 -5.05
CA ALA A 310 -6.34 -9.54 -4.54
C ALA A 310 -7.56 -10.19 -5.22
N ALA A 311 -8.65 -9.46 -5.41
CA ALA A 311 -9.84 -9.96 -6.11
C ALA A 311 -9.52 -10.40 -7.54
N LEU A 312 -8.74 -9.57 -8.27
CA LEU A 312 -8.21 -9.86 -9.61
C LEU A 312 -7.36 -11.12 -9.64
N TYR A 313 -6.37 -11.16 -8.73
CA TYR A 313 -5.43 -12.25 -8.66
C TYR A 313 -6.13 -13.59 -8.39
N PHE A 314 -7.01 -13.63 -7.38
CA PHE A 314 -7.73 -14.84 -7.04
C PHE A 314 -8.85 -15.18 -8.02
N TYR A 315 -9.32 -14.24 -8.83
CA TYR A 315 -10.19 -14.57 -9.96
C TYR A 315 -9.41 -15.41 -11.00
N LYS A 316 -8.16 -15.05 -11.27
CA LYS A 316 -7.31 -15.77 -12.22
C LYS A 316 -6.82 -17.14 -11.70
N TYR A 317 -6.54 -17.26 -10.40
CA TYR A 317 -5.88 -18.42 -9.77
C TYR A 317 -6.72 -19.05 -8.66
N SER A 318 -8.03 -18.94 -8.71
CA SER A 318 -8.89 -19.37 -7.61
C SER A 318 -9.17 -20.87 -7.61
N GLU A 319 -9.46 -21.39 -6.42
CA GLU A 319 -10.12 -22.66 -6.24
C GLU A 319 -11.55 -22.58 -6.75
N TYR A 320 -11.99 -23.58 -7.52
CA TYR A 320 -13.41 -23.74 -7.78
C TYR A 320 -13.92 -25.01 -7.07
N VAL A 321 -15.12 -24.88 -6.57
CA VAL A 321 -15.86 -25.99 -5.97
C VAL A 321 -16.65 -26.63 -7.10
N HIS A 322 -16.44 -27.91 -7.35
CA HIS A 322 -17.27 -28.66 -8.28
C HIS A 322 -18.75 -28.58 -7.85
N ALA A 323 -19.66 -28.55 -8.79
CA ALA A 323 -21.11 -28.55 -8.53
C ALA A 323 -21.57 -29.77 -7.68
N SER A 324 -20.75 -30.82 -7.57
CA SER A 324 -20.93 -31.99 -6.71
C SER A 324 -20.63 -31.76 -5.23
N GLY A 325 -20.22 -30.55 -4.80
CA GLY A 325 -19.85 -30.27 -3.40
C GLY A 325 -18.49 -30.81 -2.95
N SER A 326 -17.77 -31.54 -3.82
CA SER A 326 -16.43 -32.03 -3.51
C SER A 326 -15.39 -30.91 -3.71
N TYR A 327 -14.66 -30.58 -2.65
CA TYR A 327 -13.55 -29.63 -2.70
C TYR A 327 -12.35 -30.30 -3.34
N VAL A 328 -11.85 -29.77 -4.44
CA VAL A 328 -10.60 -30.24 -5.06
C VAL A 328 -9.38 -29.80 -4.24
N PHE A 329 -9.55 -28.83 -3.33
CA PHE A 329 -8.52 -28.43 -2.37
C PHE A 329 -9.15 -28.06 -1.02
N ARG A 330 -8.76 -28.75 0.04
CA ARG A 330 -8.94 -28.27 1.41
C ARG A 330 -7.84 -27.27 1.71
N VAL A 331 -8.22 -26.01 2.01
CA VAL A 331 -7.31 -25.07 2.65
C VAL A 331 -7.34 -25.40 4.13
N ALA A 332 -6.26 -25.99 4.63
CA ALA A 332 -5.96 -26.06 6.06
C ALA A 332 -5.22 -24.80 6.49
#